data_94e2204e9f8daa2910d0b293620869f6
#
_entry.id   94e2204e9f8daa2910d0b293620869f6
#
_cell.length_a   1.000
_cell.length_b   1.000
_cell.length_c   1.000
_cell.angle_alpha   90.00
_cell.angle_beta   90.00
_cell.angle_gamma   90.00
#
_symmetry.space_group_name_H-M   'P 1'
#
loop_
_entity.id
_entity.type
_entity.pdbx_description
1 polymer ?
#
loop_
_entity_poly.entity_id
_entity_poly.type
_entity_poly.pdbx_seq_one_letter_code
_entity_poly.pdbx_strand_id
1 'polypeptide(L)'
;MDRETRMRRIWETILEIPRGRVASYGQIAEIAGIPRGARQVAYALRHVPKDMTLPWHRIITASGKSAFDPLSRHFRMQCERLTEEGVTVRNGKVNMQEFRWQPDLDELLWKPSSMWDES
;
A
#
# COMPACT_ATOMS: atom_id res chain seq x y z
N MET A 1 -21.61 -5.09 -1.55
CA MET A 1 -20.60 -5.09 -0.47
C MET A 1 -20.86 -3.89 0.43
N ASP A 2 -21.01 -4.13 1.73
CA ASP A 2 -21.28 -3.04 2.66
C ASP A 2 -20.00 -2.32 3.07
N ARG A 3 -20.16 -1.22 3.81
CA ARG A 3 -19.02 -0.40 4.23
C ARG A 3 -18.04 -1.18 5.10
N GLU A 4 -18.56 -1.96 6.03
CA GLU A 4 -17.72 -2.72 6.96
C GLU A 4 -16.84 -3.72 6.21
N THR A 5 -17.42 -4.43 5.26
CA THR A 5 -16.68 -5.40 4.46
C THR A 5 -15.64 -4.70 3.59
N ARG A 6 -15.99 -3.55 2.99
CA ARG A 6 -15.03 -2.78 2.19
C ARG A 6 -13.86 -2.32 3.04
N MET A 7 -14.13 -1.80 4.22
CA MET A 7 -13.09 -1.33 5.13
C MET A 7 -12.14 -2.46 5.51
N ARG A 8 -12.70 -3.61 5.85
CA ARG A 8 -11.90 -4.77 6.24
C ARG A 8 -11.00 -5.22 5.09
N ARG A 9 -11.52 -5.29 3.89
CA ARG A 9 -10.73 -5.67 2.72
C ARG A 9 -9.60 -4.71 2.46
N ILE A 10 -9.85 -3.43 2.63
CA ILE A 10 -8.82 -2.40 2.47
C ILE A 10 -7.72 -2.59 3.51
N TRP A 11 -8.07 -2.75 4.78
CA TRP A 11 -7.08 -2.94 5.84
C TRP A 11 -6.27 -4.21 5.62
N GLU A 12 -6.92 -5.31 5.24
CA GLU A 12 -6.22 -6.57 4.96
C GLU A 12 -5.24 -6.42 3.79
N THR A 13 -5.66 -5.71 2.75
CA THR A 13 -4.78 -5.46 1.60
C THR A 13 -3.56 -4.63 2.01
N ILE A 14 -3.76 -3.60 2.81
CA ILE A 14 -2.65 -2.77 3.27
C ILE A 14 -1.66 -3.58 4.10
N LEU A 15 -2.16 -4.49 4.94
CA LEU A 15 -1.30 -5.35 5.75
C LEU A 15 -0.42 -6.26 4.89
N GLU A 16 -0.81 -6.54 3.66
CA GLU A 16 -0.04 -7.40 2.78
C GLU A 16 1.09 -6.69 2.05
N ILE A 17 1.12 -5.34 2.06
CA ILE A 17 2.19 -4.61 1.39
C ILE A 17 3.52 -4.94 2.06
N PRO A 18 4.46 -5.55 1.33
CA PRO A 18 5.70 -5.99 1.96
C PRO A 18 6.66 -4.84 2.27
N ARG A 19 7.54 -5.09 3.21
CA ARG A 19 8.61 -4.16 3.53
C ARG A 19 9.44 -3.88 2.29
N GLY A 20 9.77 -2.61 2.06
CA GLY A 20 10.57 -2.21 0.90
C GLY A 20 9.77 -2.00 -0.37
N ARG A 21 8.45 -2.05 -0.27
CA ARG A 21 7.56 -1.80 -1.40
C ARG A 21 6.54 -0.72 -1.05
N VAL A 22 5.99 -0.10 -2.07
CA VAL A 22 4.94 0.91 -1.91
C VAL A 22 3.76 0.59 -2.81
N ALA A 23 2.59 1.05 -2.42
CA ALA A 23 1.37 0.88 -3.20
C ALA A 23 0.61 2.20 -3.23
N SER A 24 -0.06 2.49 -4.35
CA SER A 24 -0.88 3.68 -4.43
C SER A 24 -2.27 3.40 -3.87
N TYR A 25 -2.98 4.47 -3.53
CA TYR A 25 -4.36 4.36 -3.05
C TYR A 25 -5.25 3.61 -4.04
N GLY A 26 -5.10 3.92 -5.34
CA GLY A 26 -5.88 3.25 -6.38
C GLY A 26 -5.53 1.76 -6.52
N GLN A 27 -4.26 1.43 -6.41
CA GLN A 27 -3.81 0.04 -6.48
C GLN A 27 -4.39 -0.78 -5.33
N ILE A 28 -4.34 -0.23 -4.13
CA ILE A 28 -4.91 -0.88 -2.95
C ILE A 28 -6.40 -1.13 -3.14
N ALA A 29 -7.11 -0.13 -3.65
CA ALA A 29 -8.55 -0.25 -3.90
C ALA A 29 -8.84 -1.37 -4.91
N GLU A 30 -8.08 -1.44 -6.00
CA GLU A 30 -8.28 -2.48 -7.00
C GLU A 30 -8.03 -3.88 -6.44
N ILE A 31 -6.95 -4.05 -5.69
CA ILE A 31 -6.63 -5.34 -5.09
C ILE A 31 -7.70 -5.73 -4.08
N ALA A 32 -8.23 -4.78 -3.34
CA ALA A 32 -9.30 -5.01 -2.37
C ALA A 32 -10.65 -5.30 -3.02
N GLY A 33 -10.76 -5.18 -4.35
CA GLY A 33 -12.00 -5.43 -5.06
C GLY A 33 -12.95 -4.23 -5.07
N ILE A 34 -12.41 -3.02 -4.97
CA ILE A 34 -13.18 -1.77 -4.93
C ILE A 34 -12.65 -0.83 -6.02
N PRO A 35 -12.97 -1.10 -7.30
CA PRO A 35 -12.48 -0.26 -8.39
C PRO A 35 -12.84 1.20 -8.17
N ARG A 36 -11.92 2.09 -8.48
CA ARG A 36 -12.08 3.54 -8.29
C ARG A 36 -12.27 3.94 -6.83
N GLY A 37 -11.82 3.09 -5.91
CA GLY A 37 -12.03 3.30 -4.48
C GLY A 37 -10.92 4.01 -3.73
N ALA A 38 -10.07 4.81 -4.41
CA ALA A 38 -8.97 5.49 -3.76
C ALA A 38 -9.41 6.36 -2.57
N ARG A 39 -10.56 7.03 -2.69
CA ARG A 39 -11.09 7.84 -1.57
C ARG A 39 -11.51 6.96 -0.41
N GLN A 40 -11.99 5.76 -0.69
CA GLN A 40 -12.39 4.82 0.36
C GLN A 40 -11.16 4.29 1.10
N VAL A 41 -10.03 4.14 0.40
CA VAL A 41 -8.77 3.77 1.04
C VAL A 41 -8.34 4.89 2.01
N ALA A 42 -8.41 6.14 1.58
CA ALA A 42 -8.09 7.27 2.44
C ALA A 42 -9.01 7.33 3.67
N TYR A 43 -10.29 7.07 3.47
CA TYR A 43 -11.27 7.01 4.57
C TYR A 43 -10.91 5.88 5.54
N ALA A 44 -10.60 4.69 5.01
CA ALA A 44 -10.25 3.54 5.82
C ALA A 44 -9.01 3.80 6.68
N LEU A 45 -8.06 4.55 6.18
CA LEU A 45 -6.86 4.90 6.93
C LEU A 45 -7.16 5.82 8.12
N ARG A 46 -8.21 6.62 8.02
CA ARG A 46 -8.61 7.49 9.13
C ARG A 46 -9.45 6.78 10.18
N HIS A 47 -9.87 5.56 9.91
CA HIS A 47 -10.78 4.81 10.77
C HIS A 47 -10.25 3.43 11.11
N VAL A 48 -8.93 3.31 11.25
CA VAL A 48 -8.28 2.06 11.59
C VAL A 48 -8.64 1.64 13.01
N PRO A 49 -9.04 0.37 13.23
CA PRO A 49 -9.30 -0.12 14.59
C PRO A 49 -8.08 0.05 15.49
N LYS A 50 -8.32 0.29 16.78
CA LYS A 50 -7.23 0.57 17.74
C LYS A 50 -6.29 -0.60 17.92
N ASP A 51 -6.77 -1.82 17.70
CA ASP A 51 -5.96 -3.03 17.85
C ASP A 51 -5.20 -3.41 16.58
N MET A 52 -5.27 -2.57 15.55
CA MET A 52 -4.63 -2.85 14.26
C MET A 52 -3.59 -1.78 13.94
N THR A 53 -2.38 -2.24 13.59
CA THR A 53 -1.30 -1.33 13.17
C THR A 53 -1.02 -1.56 11.69
N LEU A 54 -1.29 -0.56 10.86
CA LEU A 54 -1.09 -0.66 9.43
C LEU A 54 0.22 -0.01 9.00
N PRO A 55 0.90 -0.57 7.98
CA PRO A 55 2.09 0.07 7.41
C PRO A 55 1.68 1.23 6.49
N TRP A 56 1.07 2.26 7.05
CA TRP A 56 0.56 3.40 6.29
C TRP A 56 1.66 4.13 5.51
N HIS A 57 2.90 4.04 5.99
CA HIS A 57 4.03 4.68 5.32
C HIS A 57 4.33 4.08 3.95
N ARG A 58 3.81 2.87 3.66
CA ARG A 58 3.98 2.21 2.36
C ARG A 58 2.91 2.61 1.35
N ILE A 59 2.04 3.54 1.71
CA ILE A 59 0.97 4.02 0.83
C ILE A 59 1.33 5.40 0.29
N ILE A 60 1.27 5.53 -1.04
CA ILE A 60 1.74 6.73 -1.72
C ILE A 60 0.77 7.08 -2.85
N THR A 61 0.89 8.25 -3.45
CA THR A 61 0.03 8.59 -4.59
C THR A 61 0.48 7.84 -5.84
N ALA A 62 -0.39 7.79 -6.85
CA ALA A 62 -0.10 7.07 -8.09
C ALA A 62 1.16 7.58 -8.79
N SER A 63 1.49 8.86 -8.62
CA SER A 63 2.70 9.44 -9.22
C SER A 63 3.96 9.20 -8.39
N GLY A 64 3.84 8.53 -7.25
CA GLY A 64 4.97 8.27 -6.38
C GLY A 64 5.24 9.34 -5.35
N LYS A 65 4.37 10.34 -5.24
CA LYS A 65 4.55 11.40 -4.26
C LYS A 65 3.85 11.06 -2.94
N SER A 66 4.41 11.56 -1.85
CA SER A 66 3.72 11.50 -0.58
C SER A 66 2.43 12.32 -0.64
N ALA A 67 1.37 11.82 -0.01
CA ALA A 67 0.10 12.55 0.08
C ALA A 67 0.11 13.58 1.21
N PHE A 68 1.15 13.60 2.05
CA PHE A 68 1.24 14.49 3.18
C PHE A 68 1.91 15.82 2.80
N ASP A 69 1.55 16.86 3.55
CA ASP A 69 2.21 18.16 3.43
C ASP A 69 3.70 17.98 3.73
N PRO A 70 4.61 18.51 2.87
CA PRO A 70 6.05 18.38 3.09
C PRO A 70 6.55 18.93 4.42
N LEU A 71 5.78 19.83 5.04
CA LEU A 71 6.15 20.40 6.34
C LEU A 71 5.56 19.65 7.52
N SER A 72 4.78 18.59 7.25
CA SER A 72 4.09 17.86 8.31
C SER A 72 4.98 16.78 8.93
N ARG A 73 4.62 16.40 10.14
CA ARG A 73 5.30 15.31 10.85
C ARG A 73 5.11 13.98 10.13
N HIS A 74 3.92 13.75 9.59
CA HIS A 74 3.62 12.50 8.88
C HIS A 74 4.47 12.35 7.63
N PHE A 75 4.70 13.43 6.91
CA PHE A 75 5.58 13.41 5.75
C PHE A 75 6.98 12.93 6.15
N ARG A 76 7.53 13.53 7.21
CA ARG A 76 8.86 13.20 7.68
C ARG A 76 8.94 11.74 8.12
N MET A 77 7.95 11.29 8.89
CA MET A 77 7.90 9.91 9.34
C MET A 77 7.81 8.93 8.17
N GLN A 78 7.01 9.25 7.17
CA GLN A 78 6.88 8.41 5.98
C GLN A 78 8.22 8.25 5.26
N CYS A 79 8.89 9.35 5.01
CA CYS A 79 10.18 9.34 4.33
C CYS A 79 11.23 8.56 5.13
N GLU A 80 11.27 8.76 6.44
CA GLU A 80 12.22 8.06 7.30
C GLU A 80 11.98 6.55 7.30
N ARG A 81 10.73 6.14 7.44
CA ARG A 81 10.38 4.72 7.49
C ARG A 81 10.65 4.03 6.15
N LEU A 82 10.32 4.67 5.04
CA LEU A 82 10.60 4.12 3.72
C LEU A 82 12.10 3.98 3.50
N THR A 83 12.86 5.00 3.89
CA THR A 83 14.32 4.96 3.76
C THR A 83 14.92 3.81 4.58
N GLU A 84 14.40 3.58 5.79
CA GLU A 84 14.84 2.46 6.62
C GLU A 84 14.57 1.12 5.97
N GLU A 85 13.54 1.04 5.14
CA GLU A 85 13.20 -0.20 4.42
C GLU A 85 13.94 -0.35 3.10
N GLY A 86 14.83 0.56 2.78
CA GLY A 86 15.61 0.50 1.55
C GLY A 86 14.94 1.17 0.36
N VAL A 87 13.84 1.89 0.57
CA VAL A 87 13.16 2.62 -0.49
C VAL A 87 13.81 3.99 -0.65
N THR A 88 14.28 4.30 -1.85
CA THR A 88 14.87 5.60 -2.12
C THR A 88 13.77 6.66 -2.23
N VAL A 89 13.86 7.68 -1.39
CA VAL A 89 12.90 8.79 -1.38
C VAL A 89 13.66 10.08 -1.66
N ARG A 90 13.24 10.81 -2.70
CA ARG A 90 13.85 12.09 -3.07
C ARG A 90 12.77 13.16 -3.14
N ASN A 91 12.87 14.17 -2.28
CA ASN A 91 11.89 15.25 -2.23
C ASN A 91 10.46 14.72 -2.09
N GLY A 92 10.29 13.68 -1.27
CA GLY A 92 9.00 13.07 -1.04
C GLY A 92 8.47 12.23 -2.18
N LYS A 93 9.36 11.86 -3.12
CA LYS A 93 8.95 11.08 -4.29
C LYS A 93 9.71 9.77 -4.38
N VAL A 94 8.98 8.72 -4.74
CA VAL A 94 9.47 7.34 -4.90
C VAL A 94 9.38 6.94 -6.37
N ASN A 95 10.38 6.21 -6.86
CA ASN A 95 10.33 5.65 -8.21
C ASN A 95 9.40 4.44 -8.21
N MET A 96 8.22 4.61 -8.81
CA MET A 96 7.19 3.56 -8.82
C MET A 96 7.57 2.37 -9.70
N GLN A 97 8.42 2.55 -10.70
CA GLN A 97 8.88 1.43 -11.52
C GLN A 97 9.75 0.48 -10.71
N GLU A 98 10.50 1.01 -9.76
CA GLU A 98 11.42 0.22 -8.95
C GLU A 98 10.76 -0.35 -7.69
N PHE A 99 9.94 0.43 -7.01
CA PHE A 99 9.46 0.08 -5.67
C PHE A 99 7.99 -0.29 -5.57
N ARG A 100 7.23 -0.17 -6.66
CA ARG A 100 5.81 -0.49 -6.61
C ARG A 100 5.58 -1.95 -6.30
N TRP A 101 4.65 -2.21 -5.37
CA TRP A 101 4.23 -3.57 -5.04
C TRP A 101 3.55 -4.22 -6.24
N GLN A 102 3.95 -5.44 -6.56
CA GLN A 102 3.42 -6.20 -7.69
C GLN A 102 3.00 -7.59 -7.19
N PRO A 103 1.85 -7.68 -6.52
CA PRO A 103 1.45 -8.92 -5.86
C PRO A 103 1.31 -10.11 -6.82
N ASP A 104 0.85 -9.87 -8.04
CA ASP A 104 0.69 -10.96 -9.01
C ASP A 104 2.03 -11.56 -9.39
N LEU A 105 3.03 -10.72 -9.58
CA LEU A 105 4.38 -11.18 -9.90
C LEU A 105 5.00 -11.90 -8.71
N ASP A 106 4.81 -11.36 -7.51
CA ASP A 106 5.32 -11.97 -6.29
C ASP A 106 4.70 -13.35 -6.07
N GLU A 107 3.41 -13.50 -6.33
CA GLU A 107 2.74 -14.80 -6.23
C GLU A 107 3.32 -15.80 -7.22
N LEU A 108 3.58 -15.38 -8.44
CA LEU A 108 4.20 -16.25 -9.44
C LEU A 108 5.58 -16.74 -9.00
N LEU A 109 6.33 -15.89 -8.30
CA LEU A 109 7.68 -16.24 -7.87
C LEU A 109 7.71 -17.08 -6.59
N TRP A 110 6.76 -16.87 -5.69
CA TRP A 110 6.83 -17.43 -4.34
C TRP A 110 5.78 -18.49 -4.03
N LYS A 111 4.84 -18.75 -4.96
CA LYS A 111 3.84 -19.81 -4.83
C LYS A 111 3.88 -20.73 -6.04
N PRO A 112 5.04 -21.25 -6.39
CA PRO A 112 5.16 -22.06 -7.61
C PRO A 112 4.30 -23.32 -7.59
N SER A 113 4.21 -23.98 -6.44
CA SER A 113 3.50 -25.26 -6.36
C SER A 113 2.02 -25.13 -6.68
N SER A 114 1.35 -24.10 -6.17
CA SER A 114 -0.07 -23.93 -6.42
C SER A 114 -0.37 -23.58 -7.88
N MET A 115 0.58 -22.92 -8.54
CA MET A 115 0.44 -22.60 -9.97
C MET A 115 0.60 -23.82 -10.84
N TRP A 116 1.56 -24.67 -10.52
CA TRP A 116 1.89 -25.83 -11.33
C TRP A 116 0.96 -27.01 -11.09
N ASP A 117 0.43 -27.12 -9.89
CA ASP A 117 -0.45 -28.22 -9.53
C ASP A 117 -1.82 -28.16 -10.19
N GLU A 118 -2.22 -26.98 -10.64
CA GLU A 118 -3.50 -26.76 -11.28
C GLU A 118 -3.51 -27.02 -12.78
N SER A 119 -2.37 -27.29 -13.34
CA SER A 119 -2.23 -27.50 -14.77
C SER A 119 -2.67 -28.91 -15.21
#